data_d6d9e2ddcf0d1994cd192db48e0c3b7a
#
_entry.id   d6d9e2ddcf0d1994cd192db48e0c3b7a
#
_cell.length_a   1.000
_cell.length_b   1.000
_cell.length_c   1.000
_cell.angle_alpha   90.00
_cell.angle_beta   90.00
_cell.angle_gamma   90.00
#
_symmetry.space_group_name_H-M   'P 1'
#
loop_
_entity.id
_entity.type
_entity.pdbx_description
1 polymer ?
#
loop_
_entity_poly.entity_id
_entity_poly.type
_entity_poly.pdbx_seq_one_letter_code
_entity_poly.pdbx_strand_id
1 'polypeptide(L)'
;MGFKANIGIIGAMDDEVREIISHLEDKSVETVSGIDFHTGKLFGKNVVIARCGVGKVFAAICAEAMIIKYSPDLIVNTGVGGAVDKVLRPLDIVFADKLVQHDMDTSAIGDPVGLISGINRVYFETDARAREILVDAAKTLSVNYYVGTVATGDKFISSVADKNRISSTFGAIACEMEGGAIAHTAFVNGTSFIVGRAISDSADGDASMDYPTFLPIAANISTDLTLALIEKY
;
A
#
# COMPACT_ATOMS: atom_id res chain seq x y z
N MET A 1 -23.58 -9.30 -16.92
CA MET A 1 -23.06 -8.69 -15.69
C MET A 1 -21.54 -8.68 -15.80
N GLY A 2 -20.86 -7.58 -15.47
CA GLY A 2 -19.40 -7.53 -15.46
C GLY A 2 -18.80 -8.36 -14.32
N PHE A 3 -17.51 -8.64 -14.38
CA PHE A 3 -16.77 -9.30 -13.30
C PHE A 3 -16.78 -8.39 -12.05
N LYS A 4 -17.36 -8.86 -10.95
CA LYS A 4 -17.27 -8.18 -9.64
C LYS A 4 -16.17 -8.87 -8.81
N ALA A 5 -15.21 -8.10 -8.32
CA ALA A 5 -14.17 -8.60 -7.45
C ALA A 5 -14.61 -8.59 -5.98
N ASN A 6 -14.17 -9.58 -5.21
CA ASN A 6 -14.19 -9.50 -3.74
C ASN A 6 -13.04 -8.66 -3.24
N ILE A 7 -11.85 -8.87 -3.82
CA ILE A 7 -10.62 -8.20 -3.40
C ILE A 7 -9.90 -7.63 -4.62
N GLY A 8 -9.52 -6.36 -4.53
CA GLY A 8 -8.60 -5.70 -5.45
C GLY A 8 -7.21 -5.62 -4.84
N ILE A 9 -6.17 -5.92 -5.62
CA ILE A 9 -4.79 -5.86 -5.18
C ILE A 9 -4.04 -4.89 -6.08
N ILE A 10 -3.33 -3.94 -5.48
CA ILE A 10 -2.52 -2.95 -6.17
C ILE A 10 -1.09 -3.00 -5.61
N GLY A 11 -0.12 -3.25 -6.50
CA GLY A 11 1.29 -3.00 -6.25
C GLY A 11 1.83 -2.00 -7.27
N ALA A 12 2.93 -1.34 -6.95
CA ALA A 12 3.55 -0.35 -7.83
C ALA A 12 4.45 -0.98 -8.88
N MET A 13 5.10 -2.09 -8.55
CA MET A 13 6.14 -2.74 -9.34
C MET A 13 5.80 -4.21 -9.66
N ASP A 14 6.45 -4.75 -10.68
CA ASP A 14 6.28 -6.16 -11.06
C ASP A 14 6.62 -7.12 -9.93
N ASP A 15 7.67 -6.82 -9.18
CA ASP A 15 8.14 -7.68 -8.08
C ASP A 15 7.10 -7.79 -6.94
N GLU A 16 6.19 -6.82 -6.82
CA GLU A 16 5.15 -6.79 -5.79
C GLU A 16 3.88 -7.57 -6.16
N VAL A 17 3.62 -7.81 -7.45
CA VAL A 17 2.36 -8.43 -7.91
C VAL A 17 2.54 -9.68 -8.74
N ARG A 18 3.70 -9.89 -9.37
CA ARG A 18 3.95 -11.01 -10.32
C ARG A 18 3.64 -12.37 -9.69
N GLU A 19 4.13 -12.60 -8.48
CA GLU A 19 3.92 -13.87 -7.79
C GLU A 19 2.45 -14.08 -7.46
N ILE A 20 1.73 -13.06 -6.98
CA ILE A 20 0.30 -13.15 -6.68
C ILE A 20 -0.49 -13.44 -7.96
N ILE A 21 -0.15 -12.77 -9.07
CA ILE A 21 -0.75 -13.03 -10.39
C ILE A 21 -0.50 -14.47 -10.84
N SER A 22 0.65 -15.06 -10.51
CA SER A 22 0.98 -16.42 -10.90
C SER A 22 0.01 -17.45 -10.33
N HIS A 23 -0.51 -17.21 -9.13
CA HIS A 23 -1.46 -18.06 -8.41
C HIS A 23 -2.92 -17.94 -8.88
N LEU A 24 -3.28 -16.94 -9.71
CA LEU A 24 -4.65 -16.80 -10.20
C LEU A 24 -5.09 -18.03 -11.00
N GLU A 25 -6.28 -18.51 -10.69
CA GLU A 25 -7.06 -19.47 -11.50
C GLU A 25 -8.01 -18.70 -12.44
N ASP A 26 -8.40 -19.30 -13.56
CA ASP A 26 -9.33 -18.71 -14.55
C ASP A 26 -8.91 -17.30 -15.01
N LYS A 27 -7.62 -17.11 -15.29
CA LYS A 27 -7.01 -15.81 -15.60
C LYS A 27 -7.60 -15.13 -16.81
N SER A 28 -7.87 -13.83 -16.68
CA SER A 28 -8.12 -12.93 -17.79
C SER A 28 -7.41 -11.61 -17.56
N VAL A 29 -7.10 -10.88 -18.61
CA VAL A 29 -6.46 -9.56 -18.52
C VAL A 29 -7.22 -8.57 -19.38
N GLU A 30 -7.36 -7.35 -18.85
CA GLU A 30 -7.95 -6.25 -19.59
C GLU A 30 -7.19 -4.95 -19.28
N THR A 31 -6.86 -4.19 -20.31
CA THR A 31 -6.15 -2.91 -20.16
C THR A 31 -7.14 -1.74 -20.04
N VAL A 32 -7.02 -0.96 -18.97
CA VAL A 32 -7.80 0.27 -18.73
C VAL A 32 -6.84 1.38 -18.33
N SER A 33 -6.94 2.53 -18.97
CA SER A 33 -6.06 3.68 -18.71
C SER A 33 -4.56 3.34 -18.80
N GLY A 34 -4.20 2.37 -19.68
CA GLY A 34 -2.81 1.92 -19.83
C GLY A 34 -2.31 0.98 -18.73
N ILE A 35 -3.18 0.54 -17.83
CA ILE A 35 -2.90 -0.39 -16.73
C ILE A 35 -3.55 -1.73 -17.03
N ASP A 36 -2.81 -2.82 -16.89
CA ASP A 36 -3.33 -4.18 -17.04
C ASP A 36 -3.97 -4.66 -15.73
N PHE A 37 -5.24 -5.00 -15.80
CA PHE A 37 -6.01 -5.60 -14.72
C PHE A 37 -6.14 -7.10 -14.94
N HIS A 38 -5.47 -7.88 -14.11
CA HIS A 38 -5.53 -9.34 -14.12
C HIS A 38 -6.66 -9.79 -13.21
N THR A 39 -7.67 -10.43 -13.79
CA THR A 39 -8.80 -10.99 -13.03
C THR A 39 -8.73 -12.50 -12.99
N GLY A 40 -9.27 -13.10 -11.94
CA GLY A 40 -9.31 -14.55 -11.76
C GLY A 40 -9.84 -14.93 -10.40
N LYS A 41 -9.48 -16.14 -9.95
CA LYS A 41 -9.85 -16.63 -8.63
C LYS A 41 -8.60 -16.98 -7.80
N LEU A 42 -8.68 -16.67 -6.50
CA LEU A 42 -7.76 -17.13 -5.48
C LEU A 42 -8.57 -17.61 -4.28
N PHE A 43 -8.31 -18.82 -3.82
CA PHE A 43 -9.04 -19.42 -2.68
C PHE A 43 -10.58 -19.35 -2.86
N GLY A 44 -11.07 -19.51 -4.10
CA GLY A 44 -12.49 -19.44 -4.45
C GLY A 44 -13.09 -18.03 -4.51
N LYS A 45 -12.32 -16.97 -4.26
CA LYS A 45 -12.76 -15.57 -4.33
C LYS A 45 -12.39 -14.94 -5.66
N ASN A 46 -13.24 -14.07 -6.19
CA ASN A 46 -12.94 -13.26 -7.35
C ASN A 46 -11.93 -12.17 -6.97
N VAL A 47 -10.81 -12.12 -7.65
CA VAL A 47 -9.72 -11.18 -7.36
C VAL A 47 -9.38 -10.40 -8.63
N VAL A 48 -9.06 -9.13 -8.48
CA VAL A 48 -8.46 -8.29 -9.52
C VAL A 48 -7.12 -7.75 -9.03
N ILE A 49 -6.08 -7.91 -9.81
CA ILE A 49 -4.71 -7.51 -9.48
C ILE A 49 -4.20 -6.56 -10.55
N ALA A 50 -3.57 -5.47 -10.14
CA ALA A 50 -2.97 -4.51 -11.07
C ALA A 50 -1.61 -4.03 -10.57
N ARG A 51 -0.68 -3.82 -11.51
CA ARG A 51 0.53 -3.03 -11.32
C ARG A 51 0.22 -1.60 -11.73
N CYS A 52 0.19 -0.67 -10.77
CA CYS A 52 -0.16 0.71 -11.07
C CYS A 52 0.99 1.54 -11.65
N GLY A 53 2.24 1.25 -11.30
CA GLY A 53 3.39 2.14 -11.47
C GLY A 53 3.65 2.98 -10.21
N VAL A 54 4.81 3.62 -10.14
CA VAL A 54 5.28 4.36 -8.97
C VAL A 54 4.63 5.74 -8.89
N GLY A 55 4.21 6.14 -7.69
CA GLY A 55 3.75 7.48 -7.36
C GLY A 55 2.24 7.65 -7.30
N LYS A 56 1.83 8.74 -6.66
CA LYS A 56 0.45 9.01 -6.28
C LYS A 56 -0.53 9.09 -7.45
N VAL A 57 -0.10 9.65 -8.57
CA VAL A 57 -0.98 9.80 -9.75
C VAL A 57 -1.34 8.44 -10.35
N PHE A 58 -0.35 7.58 -10.57
CA PHE A 58 -0.57 6.23 -11.06
C PHE A 58 -1.43 5.41 -10.09
N ALA A 59 -1.14 5.51 -8.81
CA ALA A 59 -1.87 4.83 -7.75
C ALA A 59 -3.36 5.24 -7.73
N ALA A 60 -3.65 6.54 -7.83
CA ALA A 60 -5.02 7.05 -7.88
C ALA A 60 -5.77 6.60 -9.13
N ILE A 61 -5.15 6.71 -10.33
CA ILE A 61 -5.76 6.24 -11.59
C ILE A 61 -6.09 4.75 -11.53
N CYS A 62 -5.16 3.94 -11.01
CA CYS A 62 -5.36 2.50 -10.87
C CYS A 62 -6.52 2.17 -9.91
N ALA A 63 -6.52 2.78 -8.72
CA ALA A 63 -7.54 2.56 -7.71
C ALA A 63 -8.93 2.98 -8.21
N GLU A 64 -9.06 4.13 -8.85
CA GLU A 64 -10.34 4.62 -9.41
C GLU A 64 -10.85 3.70 -10.52
N ALA A 65 -9.99 3.32 -11.48
CA ALA A 65 -10.36 2.39 -12.54
C ALA A 65 -10.79 1.03 -11.97
N MET A 66 -10.08 0.52 -10.96
CA MET A 66 -10.40 -0.72 -10.28
C MET A 66 -11.76 -0.67 -9.59
N ILE A 67 -12.05 0.41 -8.86
CA ILE A 67 -13.31 0.59 -8.13
C ILE A 67 -14.48 0.66 -9.09
N ILE A 68 -14.41 1.53 -10.10
CA ILE A 68 -15.49 1.74 -11.06
C ILE A 68 -15.81 0.47 -11.84
N LYS A 69 -14.77 -0.27 -12.26
CA LYS A 69 -14.95 -1.39 -13.16
C LYS A 69 -15.24 -2.71 -12.48
N TYR A 70 -14.61 -2.97 -11.34
CA TYR A 70 -14.65 -4.27 -10.67
C TYR A 70 -15.33 -4.24 -9.30
N SER A 71 -15.61 -3.06 -8.75
CA SER A 71 -16.31 -2.83 -7.47
C SER A 71 -15.84 -3.74 -6.35
N PRO A 72 -14.53 -3.77 -6.00
CA PRO A 72 -14.01 -4.64 -4.96
C PRO A 72 -14.59 -4.26 -3.59
N ASP A 73 -14.80 -5.25 -2.74
CA ASP A 73 -15.24 -5.04 -1.36
C ASP A 73 -14.08 -4.51 -0.49
N LEU A 74 -12.83 -4.90 -0.84
CA LEU A 74 -11.59 -4.45 -0.19
C LEU A 74 -10.50 -4.18 -1.24
N ILE A 75 -9.76 -3.09 -1.09
CA ILE A 75 -8.50 -2.86 -1.82
C ILE A 75 -7.33 -3.14 -0.88
N VAL A 76 -6.40 -3.98 -1.33
CA VAL A 76 -5.12 -4.28 -0.67
C VAL A 76 -4.02 -3.60 -1.47
N ASN A 77 -3.32 -2.66 -0.86
CA ASN A 77 -2.09 -2.14 -1.43
C ASN A 77 -0.91 -2.82 -0.73
N THR A 78 -0.21 -3.62 -1.50
CA THR A 78 0.93 -4.42 -1.07
C THR A 78 2.22 -3.87 -1.69
N GLY A 79 3.34 -4.04 -1.01
CA GLY A 79 4.63 -3.60 -1.53
C GLY A 79 5.67 -3.34 -0.44
N VAL A 80 6.69 -2.59 -0.83
CA VAL A 80 7.81 -2.24 0.05
C VAL A 80 7.74 -0.78 0.52
N GLY A 81 8.53 -0.43 1.53
CA GLY A 81 8.62 0.93 2.04
C GLY A 81 9.87 1.17 2.88
N GLY A 82 10.20 2.43 3.11
CA GLY A 82 11.33 2.87 3.92
C GLY A 82 10.96 3.04 5.40
N ALA A 83 11.86 2.65 6.30
CA ALA A 83 11.70 2.82 7.75
C ALA A 83 11.88 4.28 8.16
N VAL A 84 10.82 4.91 8.67
CA VAL A 84 10.90 6.26 9.24
C VAL A 84 11.21 6.21 10.74
N ASP A 85 10.64 5.28 11.47
CA ASP A 85 10.97 5.06 12.89
C ASP A 85 12.23 4.20 13.05
N LYS A 86 13.02 4.52 14.08
CA LYS A 86 14.27 3.82 14.43
C LYS A 86 14.07 2.38 14.91
N VAL A 87 12.85 2.03 15.32
CA VAL A 87 12.52 0.67 15.78
C VAL A 87 12.54 -0.32 14.63
N LEU A 88 12.19 0.13 13.43
CA LEU A 88 12.08 -0.72 12.25
C LEU A 88 13.44 -1.09 11.67
N ARG A 89 13.52 -2.29 11.14
CA ARG A 89 14.67 -2.85 10.43
C ARG A 89 14.23 -3.34 9.04
N PRO A 90 15.13 -3.44 8.07
CA PRO A 90 14.84 -4.15 6.83
C PRO A 90 14.22 -5.53 7.09
N LEU A 91 13.20 -5.89 6.33
CA LEU A 91 12.35 -7.08 6.42
C LEU A 91 11.31 -7.09 7.56
N ASP A 92 11.26 -6.08 8.42
CA ASP A 92 10.10 -5.87 9.28
C ASP A 92 8.87 -5.49 8.44
N ILE A 93 7.68 -5.84 8.95
CA ILE A 93 6.42 -5.54 8.27
C ILE A 93 5.70 -4.41 8.99
N VAL A 94 5.15 -3.49 8.21
CA VAL A 94 4.26 -2.43 8.73
C VAL A 94 2.87 -2.61 8.13
N PHE A 95 1.86 -2.77 8.98
CA PHE A 95 0.46 -2.64 8.61
C PHE A 95 -0.03 -1.25 9.00
N ALA A 96 -0.49 -0.50 8.02
CA ALA A 96 -0.99 0.83 8.30
C ALA A 96 -2.29 0.78 9.12
N ASP A 97 -2.33 1.52 10.23
CA ASP A 97 -3.58 1.86 10.90
C ASP A 97 -4.28 3.02 10.17
N LYS A 98 -3.47 3.94 9.65
CA LYS A 98 -3.90 5.09 8.85
C LYS A 98 -2.80 5.56 7.90
N LEU A 99 -3.20 6.25 6.85
CA LEU A 99 -2.32 6.84 5.84
C LEU A 99 -2.38 8.36 5.90
N VAL A 100 -1.27 9.02 5.53
CA VAL A 100 -1.20 10.47 5.35
C VAL A 100 -0.36 10.81 4.10
N GLN A 101 -0.73 11.86 3.36
CA GLN A 101 0.11 12.39 2.29
C GLN A 101 1.03 13.47 2.87
N HIS A 102 2.30 13.11 3.14
CA HIS A 102 3.25 13.97 3.84
C HIS A 102 3.77 15.17 3.02
N ASP A 103 3.52 15.15 1.73
CA ASP A 103 3.90 16.18 0.76
C ASP A 103 2.72 17.06 0.30
N MET A 104 1.52 16.83 0.87
CA MET A 104 0.38 17.73 0.71
C MET A 104 0.52 18.87 1.71
N ASP A 105 0.77 20.08 1.24
CA ASP A 105 1.04 21.23 2.10
C ASP A 105 0.42 22.52 1.54
N THR A 106 -0.63 22.96 2.21
CA THR A 106 -1.31 24.24 1.99
C THR A 106 -1.17 25.14 3.21
N SER A 107 -0.17 24.90 4.08
CA SER A 107 0.03 25.64 5.32
C SER A 107 0.30 27.14 5.10
N ALA A 108 0.83 27.52 3.94
CA ALA A 108 1.02 28.93 3.57
C ALA A 108 -0.30 29.73 3.51
N ILE A 109 -1.45 29.06 3.39
CA ILE A 109 -2.78 29.68 3.43
C ILE A 109 -3.57 29.32 4.69
N GLY A 110 -2.90 28.71 5.69
CA GLY A 110 -3.46 28.50 7.04
C GLY A 110 -3.94 27.09 7.34
N ASP A 111 -3.85 26.15 6.40
CA ASP A 111 -4.24 24.76 6.63
C ASP A 111 -3.20 23.98 7.45
N PRO A 112 -3.59 22.95 8.20
CA PRO A 112 -2.64 21.99 8.74
C PRO A 112 -1.88 21.26 7.62
N VAL A 113 -0.59 21.01 7.83
CA VAL A 113 0.20 20.18 6.88
C VAL A 113 -0.44 18.79 6.72
N GLY A 114 -0.55 18.32 5.50
CA GLY A 114 -1.21 17.04 5.16
C GLY A 114 -2.72 17.13 4.97
N LEU A 115 -3.32 18.29 5.20
CA LEU A 115 -4.77 18.45 5.02
C LEU A 115 -5.15 18.41 3.54
N ILE A 116 -6.10 17.57 3.20
CA ILE A 116 -6.75 17.56 1.89
C ILE A 116 -8.04 18.37 2.00
N SER A 117 -7.97 19.64 1.62
CA SER A 117 -9.01 20.65 1.87
C SER A 117 -10.38 20.29 1.28
N GLY A 118 -10.45 19.65 0.12
CA GLY A 118 -11.71 19.26 -0.52
C GLY A 118 -12.54 18.25 0.26
N ILE A 119 -11.90 17.42 1.09
CA ILE A 119 -12.55 16.41 1.95
C ILE A 119 -12.27 16.64 3.44
N ASN A 120 -11.47 17.65 3.75
CA ASN A 120 -11.16 18.12 5.12
C ASN A 120 -10.55 17.02 6.01
N ARG A 121 -9.59 16.24 5.46
CA ARG A 121 -8.91 15.13 6.14
C ARG A 121 -7.40 15.19 6.00
N VAL A 122 -6.71 14.80 7.09
CA VAL A 122 -5.26 14.57 7.11
C VAL A 122 -4.98 13.07 7.02
N TYR A 123 -5.72 12.26 7.77
CA TYR A 123 -5.50 10.81 7.86
C TYR A 123 -6.67 10.02 7.28
N PHE A 124 -6.36 8.86 6.71
CA PHE A 124 -7.30 7.87 6.19
C PHE A 124 -7.09 6.55 6.95
N GLU A 125 -8.07 6.15 7.76
CA GLU A 125 -8.04 4.92 8.55
C GLU A 125 -8.25 3.70 7.65
N THR A 126 -7.49 2.63 7.90
CA THR A 126 -7.58 1.37 7.17
C THR A 126 -8.66 0.44 7.74
N ASP A 127 -9.05 -0.57 6.96
CA ASP A 127 -9.98 -1.61 7.40
C ASP A 127 -9.41 -2.40 8.58
N ALA A 128 -10.12 -2.36 9.72
CA ALA A 128 -9.66 -2.99 10.96
C ALA A 128 -9.64 -4.52 10.87
N ARG A 129 -10.64 -5.12 10.20
CA ARG A 129 -10.72 -6.58 10.04
C ARG A 129 -9.58 -7.11 9.17
N ALA A 130 -9.32 -6.45 8.04
CA ALA A 130 -8.20 -6.81 7.17
C ALA A 130 -6.86 -6.71 7.91
N ARG A 131 -6.69 -5.65 8.72
CA ARG A 131 -5.48 -5.46 9.53
C ARG A 131 -5.30 -6.56 10.58
N GLU A 132 -6.35 -6.97 11.28
CA GLU A 132 -6.31 -8.07 12.25
C GLU A 132 -5.90 -9.40 11.58
N ILE A 133 -6.45 -9.70 10.40
CA ILE A 133 -6.08 -10.90 9.63
C ILE A 133 -4.59 -10.86 9.25
N LEU A 134 -4.09 -9.71 8.79
CA LEU A 134 -2.66 -9.55 8.46
C LEU A 134 -1.75 -9.70 9.68
N VAL A 135 -2.15 -9.16 10.82
CA VAL A 135 -1.42 -9.33 12.10
C VAL A 135 -1.33 -10.80 12.47
N ASP A 136 -2.41 -11.56 12.36
CA ASP A 136 -2.42 -12.99 12.67
C ASP A 136 -1.64 -13.82 11.64
N ALA A 137 -1.64 -13.41 10.36
CA ALA A 137 -0.79 -14.00 9.34
C ALA A 137 0.70 -13.77 9.64
N ALA A 138 1.09 -12.56 10.03
CA ALA A 138 2.47 -12.23 10.39
C ALA A 138 2.97 -13.07 11.58
N LYS A 139 2.14 -13.26 12.60
CA LYS A 139 2.45 -14.17 13.74
C LYS A 139 2.65 -15.61 13.27
N THR A 140 1.79 -16.09 12.36
CA THR A 140 1.88 -17.45 11.81
C THR A 140 3.17 -17.67 11.01
N LEU A 141 3.55 -16.67 10.22
CA LEU A 141 4.78 -16.69 9.42
C LEU A 141 6.05 -16.36 10.24
N SER A 142 5.88 -16.04 11.54
CA SER A 142 6.98 -15.65 12.43
C SER A 142 7.81 -14.47 11.91
N VAL A 143 7.16 -13.51 11.25
CA VAL A 143 7.79 -12.26 10.82
C VAL A 143 7.52 -11.14 11.83
N ASN A 144 8.51 -10.27 12.03
CA ASN A 144 8.32 -9.10 12.88
C ASN A 144 7.34 -8.13 12.21
N TYR A 145 6.41 -7.60 12.98
CA TYR A 145 5.44 -6.65 12.46
C TYR A 145 5.17 -5.49 13.42
N TYR A 146 4.74 -4.39 12.86
CA TYR A 146 4.33 -3.18 13.57
C TYR A 146 3.03 -2.67 12.97
N VAL A 147 2.24 -1.97 13.78
CA VAL A 147 1.03 -1.27 13.33
C VAL A 147 1.23 0.22 13.60
N GLY A 148 1.01 1.05 12.60
CA GLY A 148 1.19 2.50 12.76
C GLY A 148 0.94 3.28 11.48
N THR A 149 1.16 4.59 11.56
CA THR A 149 0.93 5.51 10.45
C THR A 149 1.96 5.30 9.34
N VAL A 150 1.48 5.17 8.10
CA VAL A 150 2.33 5.16 6.90
C VAL A 150 2.16 6.49 6.15
N ALA A 151 3.28 7.10 5.78
CA ALA A 151 3.31 8.39 5.10
C ALA A 151 3.63 8.22 3.61
N THR A 152 2.80 8.80 2.75
CA THR A 152 2.92 8.74 1.29
C THR A 152 3.40 10.07 0.72
N GLY A 153 4.27 10.02 -0.30
CA GLY A 153 4.64 11.19 -1.08
C GLY A 153 5.39 10.85 -2.35
N ASP A 154 5.38 11.74 -3.34
CA ASP A 154 6.05 11.56 -4.63
C ASP A 154 7.57 11.83 -4.54
N LYS A 155 8.19 11.27 -3.50
CA LYS A 155 9.64 11.37 -3.26
C LYS A 155 10.17 10.12 -2.58
N PHE A 156 11.20 9.50 -3.16
CA PHE A 156 11.98 8.48 -2.46
C PHE A 156 12.75 9.14 -1.30
N ILE A 157 12.42 8.78 -0.06
CA ILE A 157 13.02 9.38 1.13
C ILE A 157 14.37 8.71 1.40
N SER A 158 15.44 9.50 1.28
CA SER A 158 16.84 9.06 1.46
C SER A 158 17.66 10.03 2.31
N SER A 159 17.00 10.94 3.05
CA SER A 159 17.69 11.88 3.92
C SER A 159 17.17 11.84 5.34
N VAL A 160 18.07 11.90 6.31
CA VAL A 160 17.73 11.96 7.74
C VAL A 160 16.83 13.15 8.06
N ALA A 161 16.99 14.27 7.36
CA ALA A 161 16.16 15.46 7.56
C ALA A 161 14.70 15.21 7.18
N ASP A 162 14.45 14.63 5.99
CA ASP A 162 13.11 14.28 5.54
C ASP A 162 12.47 13.20 6.45
N LYS A 163 13.22 12.16 6.77
CA LYS A 163 12.82 11.11 7.71
C LYS A 163 12.34 11.70 9.04
N ASN A 164 13.15 12.55 9.67
CA ASN A 164 12.82 13.19 10.95
C ASN A 164 11.60 14.11 10.83
N ARG A 165 11.49 14.88 9.73
CA ARG A 165 10.34 15.74 9.47
C ARG A 165 9.05 14.92 9.37
N ILE A 166 9.05 13.85 8.58
CA ILE A 166 7.89 12.97 8.40
C ILE A 166 7.48 12.34 9.74
N SER A 167 8.42 11.78 10.48
CA SER A 167 8.15 11.19 11.79
C SER A 167 7.60 12.20 12.79
N SER A 168 8.25 13.36 12.95
CA SER A 168 7.85 14.35 13.93
C SER A 168 6.53 15.05 13.59
N THR A 169 6.23 15.25 12.31
CA THR A 169 5.01 15.94 11.88
C THR A 169 3.78 15.02 11.92
N PHE A 170 3.93 13.77 11.53
CA PHE A 170 2.79 12.88 11.33
C PHE A 170 2.75 11.65 12.25
N GLY A 171 3.79 11.44 13.07
CA GLY A 171 3.94 10.21 13.84
C GLY A 171 4.07 8.96 12.96
N ALA A 172 4.50 9.15 11.72
CA ALA A 172 4.65 8.04 10.79
C ALA A 172 5.85 7.16 11.16
N ILE A 173 5.66 5.84 11.00
CA ILE A 173 6.73 4.85 11.25
C ILE A 173 7.36 4.34 9.95
N ALA A 174 6.63 4.40 8.83
CA ALA A 174 7.14 4.05 7.50
C ALA A 174 6.70 5.08 6.46
N CYS A 175 7.40 5.11 5.31
CA CYS A 175 7.04 5.93 4.15
C CYS A 175 7.08 5.10 2.86
N GLU A 176 6.27 5.52 1.89
CA GLU A 176 6.15 4.92 0.57
C GLU A 176 5.53 5.94 -0.41
N MET A 177 5.12 5.53 -1.62
CA MET A 177 4.77 6.49 -2.67
C MET A 177 3.35 6.34 -3.26
N GLU A 178 2.51 5.41 -2.78
CA GLU A 178 1.20 5.07 -3.38
C GLU A 178 0.02 5.06 -2.39
N GLY A 179 0.23 4.48 -1.22
CA GLY A 179 -0.83 4.10 -0.29
C GLY A 179 -1.77 5.23 0.11
N GLY A 180 -1.25 6.44 0.33
CA GLY A 180 -2.06 7.61 0.67
C GLY A 180 -2.97 8.08 -0.47
N ALA A 181 -2.56 7.87 -1.74
CA ALA A 181 -3.39 8.18 -2.90
C ALA A 181 -4.49 7.12 -3.09
N ILE A 182 -4.15 5.84 -2.91
CA ILE A 182 -5.13 4.74 -2.91
C ILE A 182 -6.15 4.94 -1.78
N ALA A 183 -5.68 5.27 -0.58
CA ALA A 183 -6.52 5.54 0.58
C ALA A 183 -7.50 6.71 0.34
N HIS A 184 -7.01 7.80 -0.24
CA HIS A 184 -7.83 8.94 -0.62
C HIS A 184 -8.90 8.55 -1.65
N THR A 185 -8.50 7.85 -2.71
CA THR A 185 -9.42 7.37 -3.75
C THR A 185 -10.47 6.42 -3.17
N ALA A 186 -10.05 5.45 -2.36
CA ALA A 186 -10.95 4.51 -1.70
C ALA A 186 -11.96 5.23 -0.77
N PHE A 187 -11.48 6.20 0.01
CA PHE A 187 -12.32 7.00 0.90
C PHE A 187 -13.43 7.74 0.16
N VAL A 188 -13.12 8.45 -0.92
CA VAL A 188 -14.14 9.22 -1.67
C VAL A 188 -15.14 8.31 -2.39
N ASN A 189 -14.76 7.08 -2.68
CA ASN A 189 -15.62 6.05 -3.29
C ASN A 189 -16.33 5.14 -2.27
N GLY A 190 -16.07 5.28 -0.97
CA GLY A 190 -16.68 4.45 0.08
C GLY A 190 -16.23 2.99 0.03
N THR A 191 -15.03 2.71 -0.49
CA THR A 191 -14.43 1.37 -0.59
C THR A 191 -13.48 1.13 0.58
N SER A 192 -13.54 -0.03 1.22
CA SER A 192 -12.57 -0.44 2.25
C SER A 192 -11.19 -0.63 1.65
N PHE A 193 -10.13 -0.31 2.43
CA PHE A 193 -8.75 -0.53 2.01
C PHE A 193 -7.83 -0.89 3.17
N ILE A 194 -6.73 -1.55 2.84
CA ILE A 194 -5.61 -1.85 3.75
C ILE A 194 -4.28 -1.64 3.02
N VAL A 195 -3.27 -1.20 3.74
CA VAL A 195 -1.91 -1.04 3.22
C VAL A 195 -0.94 -1.82 4.09
N GLY A 196 -0.17 -2.70 3.45
CA GLY A 196 0.95 -3.44 4.06
C GLY A 196 2.25 -3.09 3.36
N ARG A 197 3.33 -2.91 4.13
CA ARG A 197 4.67 -2.64 3.62
C ARG A 197 5.70 -3.53 4.29
N ALA A 198 6.50 -4.21 3.48
CA ALA A 198 7.73 -4.83 3.96
C ALA A 198 8.86 -3.80 3.84
N ILE A 199 9.62 -3.61 4.92
CA ILE A 199 10.67 -2.60 4.96
C ILE A 199 11.85 -3.04 4.09
N SER A 200 12.19 -2.24 3.09
CA SER A 200 13.29 -2.48 2.16
C SER A 200 14.55 -1.67 2.50
N ASP A 201 14.40 -0.58 3.24
CA ASP A 201 15.48 0.35 3.54
C ASP A 201 15.19 1.21 4.78
N SER A 202 16.20 1.91 5.25
CA SER A 202 16.14 2.74 6.45
C SER A 202 15.68 4.19 6.20
N ALA A 203 15.24 4.53 4.98
CA ALA A 203 14.84 5.88 4.58
C ALA A 203 15.87 6.98 4.96
N ASP A 204 17.16 6.68 4.87
CA ASP A 204 18.29 7.56 5.24
C ASP A 204 19.40 7.49 4.18
N GLY A 205 20.62 7.92 4.55
CA GLY A 205 21.75 7.96 3.60
C GLY A 205 22.10 6.63 2.94
N ASP A 206 21.79 5.51 3.56
CA ASP A 206 22.08 4.16 3.07
C ASP A 206 20.92 3.54 2.29
N ALA A 207 19.74 4.18 2.27
CA ALA A 207 18.52 3.67 1.64
C ALA A 207 18.71 3.21 0.19
N SER A 208 19.51 3.94 -0.59
CA SER A 208 19.79 3.59 -1.99
C SER A 208 20.64 2.31 -2.16
N MET A 209 21.38 1.90 -1.14
CA MET A 209 22.16 0.66 -1.12
C MET A 209 21.35 -0.51 -0.56
N ASP A 210 20.53 -0.25 0.44
CA ASP A 210 19.67 -1.25 1.09
C ASP A 210 18.56 -1.72 0.16
N TYR A 211 17.89 -0.79 -0.52
CA TYR A 211 16.72 -1.05 -1.35
C TYR A 211 16.90 -2.19 -2.36
N PRO A 212 17.94 -2.20 -3.25
CA PRO A 212 18.11 -3.29 -4.21
C PRO A 212 18.42 -4.63 -3.55
N THR A 213 19.00 -4.62 -2.36
CA THR A 213 19.38 -5.83 -1.62
C THR A 213 18.17 -6.50 -0.99
N PHE A 214 17.29 -5.72 -0.36
CA PHE A 214 16.16 -6.25 0.41
C PHE A 214 14.86 -6.34 -0.37
N LEU A 215 14.72 -5.60 -1.49
CA LEU A 215 13.50 -5.58 -2.30
C LEU A 215 12.96 -6.97 -2.65
N PRO A 216 13.74 -7.92 -3.19
CA PRO A 216 13.20 -9.23 -3.58
C PRO A 216 12.67 -10.04 -2.39
N ILE A 217 13.35 -9.96 -1.23
CA ILE A 217 12.96 -10.69 -0.03
C ILE A 217 11.71 -10.04 0.58
N ALA A 218 11.69 -8.73 0.66
CA ALA A 218 10.58 -7.95 1.17
C ALA A 218 9.30 -8.15 0.34
N ALA A 219 9.43 -8.20 -1.01
CA ALA A 219 8.33 -8.47 -1.91
C ALA A 219 7.73 -9.87 -1.70
N ASN A 220 8.57 -10.89 -1.49
CA ASN A 220 8.10 -12.25 -1.21
C ASN A 220 7.31 -12.33 0.11
N ILE A 221 7.81 -11.73 1.19
CA ILE A 221 7.10 -11.68 2.48
C ILE A 221 5.75 -10.97 2.32
N SER A 222 5.73 -9.86 1.57
CA SER A 222 4.51 -9.11 1.29
C SER A 222 3.50 -9.93 0.49
N THR A 223 3.96 -10.75 -0.45
CA THR A 223 3.15 -11.72 -1.20
C THR A 223 2.50 -12.75 -0.29
N ASP A 224 3.27 -13.42 0.58
CA ASP A 224 2.75 -14.44 1.49
C ASP A 224 1.67 -13.88 2.42
N LEU A 225 1.89 -12.69 2.96
CA LEU A 225 0.90 -11.98 3.79
C LEU A 225 -0.37 -11.63 3.01
N THR A 226 -0.22 -11.20 1.77
CA THR A 226 -1.36 -10.86 0.90
C THR A 226 -2.18 -12.11 0.57
N LEU A 227 -1.54 -13.24 0.25
CA LEU A 227 -2.22 -14.50 0.00
C LEU A 227 -2.97 -15.00 1.25
N ALA A 228 -2.35 -14.90 2.43
CA ALA A 228 -2.99 -15.24 3.69
C ALA A 228 -4.21 -14.33 4.00
N LEU A 229 -4.13 -13.04 3.66
CA LEU A 229 -5.28 -12.13 3.77
C LEU A 229 -6.40 -12.56 2.84
N ILE A 230 -6.10 -12.84 1.55
CA ILE A 230 -7.12 -13.25 0.58
C ILE A 230 -7.83 -14.52 1.06
N GLU A 231 -7.10 -15.49 1.59
CA GLU A 231 -7.69 -16.74 2.08
C GLU A 231 -8.69 -16.52 3.21
N LYS A 232 -8.39 -15.63 4.16
CA LYS A 232 -9.14 -15.47 5.41
C LYS A 232 -10.17 -14.34 5.42
N TYR A 233 -10.05 -13.35 4.52
CA TYR A 233 -10.95 -12.19 4.47
C TYR A 233 -12.33 -12.57 3.95
#